data_c254e2afb3ece7e7e1e811d19fef8367
#
_entry.id   c254e2afb3ece7e7e1e811d19fef8367
#
_cell.length_a   1.000
_cell.length_b   1.000
_cell.length_c   1.000
_cell.angle_alpha   90.00
_cell.angle_beta   90.00
_cell.angle_gamma   90.00
#
_symmetry.space_group_name_H-M   'P 1'
#
loop_
_entity.id
_entity.type
_entity.pdbx_description
1 polymer ?
#
loop_
_entity_poly.entity_id
_entity_poly.type
_entity_poly.pdbx_seq_one_letter_code
_entity_poly.pdbx_strand_id
1 'polypeptide(L)'
;MTLRQYEAFLKTVECASVSAAAQALGVSQSALTQLLAGLERDCGFPLLVRNRGGVHLTPAGKALLPAVQQVCAADAHLRGRIQEVRERAGGTIRIATFKSVAVNWLPPMIKQFQVQHPEARFRLFDGAYAEVDAYVRSGTVD
;
A
#
# COMPACT_ATOMS: atom_id res chain seq x y z
N MET A 1 17.40 -9.72 -6.85
CA MET A 1 15.97 -9.67 -6.45
C MET A 1 15.56 -8.24 -6.08
N THR A 2 14.39 -7.75 -6.53
CA THR A 2 13.90 -6.38 -6.31
C THR A 2 12.45 -6.40 -5.81
N LEU A 3 12.01 -5.33 -5.13
CA LEU A 3 10.64 -5.21 -4.66
C LEU A 3 9.62 -5.29 -5.82
N ARG A 4 9.92 -4.67 -6.97
CA ARG A 4 9.08 -4.78 -8.17
C ARG A 4 8.87 -6.22 -8.64
N GLN A 5 9.88 -7.08 -8.53
CA GLN A 5 9.74 -8.51 -8.84
C GLN A 5 8.83 -9.22 -7.85
N TYR A 6 8.90 -8.87 -6.56
CA TYR A 6 8.01 -9.40 -5.53
C TYR A 6 6.55 -8.97 -5.75
N GLU A 7 6.32 -7.69 -6.03
CA GLU A 7 4.99 -7.16 -6.36
C GLU A 7 4.41 -7.84 -7.61
N ALA A 8 5.24 -8.03 -8.64
CA ALA A 8 4.87 -8.73 -9.87
C ALA A 8 4.45 -10.19 -9.58
N PHE A 9 5.20 -10.88 -8.75
CA PHE A 9 4.89 -12.25 -8.33
C PHE A 9 3.57 -12.31 -7.54
N LEU A 10 3.39 -11.48 -6.50
CA LEU A 10 2.17 -11.46 -5.69
C LEU A 10 0.94 -11.13 -6.53
N LYS A 11 1.02 -10.11 -7.40
CA LYS A 11 -0.11 -9.74 -8.25
C LYS A 11 -0.43 -10.82 -9.27
N THR A 12 0.56 -11.54 -9.79
CA THR A 12 0.33 -12.66 -10.71
C THR A 12 -0.35 -13.84 -10.00
N VAL A 13 0.01 -14.11 -8.76
CA VAL A 13 -0.66 -15.15 -7.93
C VAL A 13 -2.11 -14.74 -7.65
N GLU A 14 -2.34 -13.50 -7.27
CA GLU A 14 -3.68 -12.97 -6.98
C GLU A 14 -4.62 -13.05 -8.20
N CYS A 15 -4.12 -12.62 -9.36
CA CYS A 15 -4.92 -12.60 -10.59
C CYS A 15 -5.00 -13.98 -11.29
N ALA A 16 -4.18 -14.96 -10.90
CA ALA A 16 -4.01 -16.24 -11.59
C ALA A 16 -3.75 -16.11 -13.11
N SER A 17 -3.32 -14.92 -13.57
CA SER A 17 -3.15 -14.55 -14.98
C SER A 17 -2.08 -13.47 -15.13
N VAL A 18 -1.11 -13.71 -16.02
CA VAL A 18 -0.06 -12.72 -16.32
C VAL A 18 -0.65 -11.47 -16.99
N SER A 19 -1.60 -11.64 -17.91
CA SER A 19 -2.23 -10.50 -18.60
C SER A 19 -3.03 -9.62 -17.64
N ALA A 20 -3.85 -10.22 -16.78
CA ALA A 20 -4.63 -9.50 -15.78
C ALA A 20 -3.73 -8.80 -14.75
N ALA A 21 -2.65 -9.46 -14.30
CA ALA A 21 -1.69 -8.87 -13.39
C ALA A 21 -0.93 -7.69 -14.02
N ALA A 22 -0.54 -7.80 -15.30
CA ALA A 22 0.11 -6.71 -16.03
C ALA A 22 -0.80 -5.48 -16.14
N GLN A 23 -2.07 -5.69 -16.47
CA GLN A 23 -3.07 -4.63 -16.51
C GLN A 23 -3.26 -3.98 -15.13
N ALA A 24 -3.38 -4.77 -14.07
CA ALA A 24 -3.53 -4.28 -12.70
C ALA A 24 -2.33 -3.47 -12.20
N LEU A 25 -1.11 -3.80 -12.66
CA LEU A 25 0.12 -3.09 -12.33
C LEU A 25 0.44 -1.93 -13.29
N GLY A 26 -0.35 -1.72 -14.33
CA GLY A 26 -0.11 -0.67 -15.32
C GLY A 26 1.17 -0.87 -16.14
N VAL A 27 1.56 -2.13 -16.39
CA VAL A 27 2.75 -2.48 -17.17
C VAL A 27 2.39 -3.37 -18.37
N SER A 28 3.30 -3.48 -19.36
CA SER A 28 3.12 -4.43 -20.44
C SER A 28 3.28 -5.88 -19.98
N GLN A 29 2.59 -6.81 -20.64
CA GLN A 29 2.72 -8.23 -20.33
C GLN A 29 4.16 -8.74 -20.49
N SER A 30 4.90 -8.22 -21.47
CA SER A 30 6.32 -8.53 -21.68
C SER A 30 7.19 -8.06 -20.51
N ALA A 31 6.96 -6.84 -20.02
CA ALA A 31 7.66 -6.32 -18.85
C ALA A 31 7.38 -7.15 -17.60
N LEU A 32 6.12 -7.50 -17.35
CA LEU A 32 5.77 -8.36 -16.23
C LEU A 32 6.43 -9.75 -16.34
N THR A 33 6.42 -10.34 -17.55
CA THR A 33 7.09 -11.63 -17.81
C THR A 33 8.59 -11.56 -17.51
N GLN A 34 9.25 -10.47 -17.87
CA GLN A 34 10.67 -10.25 -17.56
C GLN A 34 10.93 -10.12 -16.05
N LEU A 35 10.07 -9.42 -15.32
CA LEU A 35 10.16 -9.32 -13.86
C LEU A 35 10.06 -10.69 -13.19
N LEU A 36 9.08 -11.50 -13.60
CA LEU A 36 8.89 -12.86 -13.08
C LEU A 36 10.07 -13.76 -13.42
N ALA A 37 10.51 -13.77 -14.68
CA ALA A 37 11.67 -14.55 -15.11
C ALA A 37 12.96 -14.12 -14.39
N GLY A 38 13.11 -12.81 -14.11
CA GLY A 38 14.21 -12.30 -13.30
C GLY A 38 14.17 -12.83 -11.87
N LEU A 39 13.01 -12.85 -11.24
CA LEU A 39 12.84 -13.38 -9.89
C LEU A 39 13.18 -14.88 -9.82
N GLU A 40 12.64 -15.68 -10.75
CA GLU A 40 12.87 -17.12 -10.80
C GLU A 40 14.35 -17.46 -11.08
N ARG A 41 15.02 -16.67 -11.92
CA ARG A 41 16.46 -16.78 -12.15
C ARG A 41 17.28 -16.49 -10.89
N ASP A 42 16.91 -15.42 -10.17
CA ASP A 42 17.59 -15.05 -8.91
C ASP A 42 17.36 -16.13 -7.82
N CYS A 43 16.19 -16.80 -7.83
CA CYS A 43 15.90 -17.93 -6.94
C CYS A 43 16.59 -19.23 -7.37
N GLY A 44 16.89 -19.40 -8.65
CA GLY A 44 17.47 -20.65 -9.21
C GLY A 44 16.44 -21.75 -9.51
N PHE A 45 15.14 -21.47 -9.36
CA PHE A 45 14.05 -22.42 -9.64
C PHE A 45 12.75 -21.68 -10.00
N PRO A 46 11.80 -22.36 -10.70
CA PRO A 46 10.52 -21.77 -11.05
C PRO A 46 9.61 -21.62 -9.81
N LEU A 47 8.95 -20.48 -9.71
CA LEU A 47 7.96 -20.17 -8.68
C LEU A 47 6.53 -20.33 -9.19
N LEU A 48 6.35 -20.19 -10.50
CA LEU A 48 5.06 -20.24 -11.18
C LEU A 48 5.08 -21.30 -12.28
N VAL A 49 3.93 -21.91 -12.51
CA VAL A 49 3.65 -22.83 -13.63
C VAL A 49 2.41 -22.34 -14.36
N ARG A 50 2.45 -22.37 -15.70
CA ARG A 50 1.33 -21.99 -16.55
C ARG A 50 0.71 -23.27 -17.15
N ASN A 51 -0.60 -23.38 -17.05
CA ASN A 51 -1.37 -24.44 -17.67
C ASN A 51 -2.69 -23.89 -18.25
N ARG A 52 -3.57 -24.77 -18.76
CA ARG A 52 -4.87 -24.37 -19.33
C ARG A 52 -5.80 -23.69 -18.30
N GLY A 53 -5.58 -23.88 -17.01
CA GLY A 53 -6.34 -23.27 -15.92
C GLY A 53 -5.75 -21.95 -15.42
N GLY A 54 -4.68 -21.42 -16.06
CA GLY A 54 -4.05 -20.15 -15.67
C GLY A 54 -2.65 -20.32 -15.07
N VAL A 55 -2.28 -19.41 -14.18
CA VAL A 55 -0.99 -19.40 -13.50
C VAL A 55 -1.15 -19.95 -12.08
N HIS A 56 -0.32 -20.90 -11.71
CA HIS A 56 -0.34 -21.56 -10.42
C HIS A 56 1.05 -21.53 -9.76
N LEU A 57 1.06 -21.60 -8.44
CA LEU A 57 2.31 -21.70 -7.67
C LEU A 57 2.92 -23.12 -7.78
N THR A 58 4.23 -23.17 -7.97
CA THR A 58 5.01 -24.39 -7.72
C THR A 58 5.08 -24.69 -6.22
N PRO A 59 5.53 -25.87 -5.77
CA PRO A 59 5.81 -26.13 -4.36
C PRO A 59 6.78 -25.09 -3.76
N ALA A 60 7.82 -24.70 -4.51
CA ALA A 60 8.76 -23.64 -4.11
C ALA A 60 8.08 -22.28 -4.01
N GLY A 61 7.22 -21.94 -4.99
CA GLY A 61 6.43 -20.68 -4.94
C GLY A 61 5.51 -20.62 -3.73
N LYS A 62 4.85 -21.73 -3.38
CA LYS A 62 4.02 -21.82 -2.17
C LYS A 62 4.84 -21.61 -0.89
N ALA A 63 6.02 -22.20 -0.81
CA ALA A 63 6.91 -22.06 0.34
C ALA A 63 7.42 -20.63 0.52
N LEU A 64 7.72 -19.92 -0.57
CA LEU A 64 8.25 -18.56 -0.54
C LEU A 64 7.18 -17.48 -0.43
N LEU A 65 5.94 -17.76 -0.79
CA LEU A 65 4.84 -16.78 -0.81
C LEU A 65 4.71 -15.98 0.51
N PRO A 66 4.71 -16.61 1.70
CA PRO A 66 4.58 -15.86 2.96
C PRO A 66 5.75 -14.89 3.20
N ALA A 67 6.98 -15.28 2.86
CA ALA A 67 8.14 -14.43 3.02
C ALA A 67 8.10 -13.22 2.07
N VAL A 68 7.68 -13.43 0.82
CA VAL A 68 7.50 -12.34 -0.16
C VAL A 68 6.40 -11.37 0.29
N GLN A 69 5.30 -11.88 0.83
CA GLN A 69 4.22 -11.05 1.41
C GLN A 69 4.74 -10.18 2.56
N GLN A 70 5.56 -10.74 3.45
CA GLN A 70 6.16 -10.00 4.57
C GLN A 70 7.07 -8.87 4.09
N VAL A 71 7.90 -9.10 3.06
CA VAL A 71 8.77 -8.06 2.48
C VAL A 71 7.95 -6.93 1.89
N CYS A 72 6.91 -7.23 1.11
CA CYS A 72 6.05 -6.18 0.54
C CYS A 72 5.27 -5.43 1.62
N ALA A 73 4.80 -6.10 2.67
CA ALA A 73 4.13 -5.46 3.80
C ALA A 73 5.09 -4.54 4.57
N ALA A 74 6.35 -4.95 4.77
CA ALA A 74 7.37 -4.13 5.42
C ALA A 74 7.71 -2.87 4.61
N ASP A 75 7.79 -2.98 3.27
CA ASP A 75 7.99 -1.81 2.39
C ASP A 75 6.79 -0.85 2.46
N ALA A 76 5.57 -1.36 2.41
CA ALA A 76 4.37 -0.55 2.55
C ALA A 76 4.33 0.18 3.91
N HIS A 77 4.69 -0.50 4.99
CA HIS A 77 4.82 0.11 6.32
C HIS A 77 5.89 1.20 6.34
N LEU A 78 7.07 0.95 5.77
CA LEU A 78 8.14 1.96 5.68
C LEU A 78 7.68 3.19 4.90
N ARG A 79 7.01 3.02 3.76
CA ARG A 79 6.44 4.15 2.98
C ARG A 79 5.44 4.96 3.79
N GLY A 80 4.59 4.30 4.57
CA GLY A 80 3.68 4.96 5.50
C GLY A 80 4.43 5.80 6.53
N ARG A 81 5.47 5.23 7.17
CA ARG A 81 6.30 5.95 8.15
C ARG A 81 7.04 7.15 7.54
N ILE A 82 7.56 7.01 6.32
CA ILE A 82 8.19 8.12 5.59
C ILE A 82 7.18 9.25 5.37
N GLN A 83 5.96 8.91 4.97
CA GLN A 83 4.91 9.89 4.77
C GLN A 83 4.54 10.61 6.08
N GLU A 84 4.42 9.88 7.19
CA GLU A 84 4.18 10.47 8.53
C GLU A 84 5.29 11.44 8.94
N VAL A 85 6.56 11.08 8.73
CA VAL A 85 7.70 11.96 9.03
C VAL A 85 7.65 13.22 8.17
N ARG A 86 7.33 13.09 6.88
CA ARG A 86 7.18 14.25 5.97
C ARG A 86 6.03 15.15 6.40
N GLU A 87 4.90 14.58 6.80
CA GLU A 87 3.73 15.33 7.26
C GLU A 87 4.03 16.09 8.56
N ARG A 88 4.73 15.45 9.51
CA ARG A 88 5.19 16.12 10.75
C ARG A 88 6.18 17.26 10.48
N ALA A 89 7.13 17.04 9.59
CA ALA A 89 8.08 18.08 9.20
C ALA A 89 7.42 19.26 8.46
N GLY A 90 6.28 19.03 7.80
CA GLY A 90 5.50 20.04 7.10
C GLY A 90 4.41 20.72 7.94
N GLY A 91 4.36 20.50 9.28
CA GLY A 91 3.34 21.12 10.14
C GLY A 91 1.91 20.62 9.85
N THR A 92 1.75 19.37 9.44
CA THR A 92 0.43 18.79 9.19
C THR A 92 -0.21 18.29 10.48
N ILE A 93 -1.39 18.80 10.81
CA ILE A 93 -2.24 18.38 11.93
C ILE A 93 -3.20 17.29 11.41
N ARG A 94 -3.19 16.12 12.04
CA ARG A 94 -4.01 14.97 11.65
C ARG A 94 -5.15 14.80 12.66
N ILE A 95 -6.38 14.88 12.19
CA ILE A 95 -7.58 14.86 13.04
C ILE A 95 -8.47 13.68 12.63
N ALA A 96 -8.78 12.79 13.58
CA ALA A 96 -9.84 11.80 13.39
C ALA A 96 -11.16 12.34 13.96
N THR A 97 -12.24 12.16 13.23
CA THR A 97 -13.53 12.67 13.64
C THR A 97 -14.70 11.91 12.97
N PHE A 98 -15.91 12.23 13.41
CA PHE A 98 -17.13 11.72 12.79
C PHE A 98 -17.53 12.59 11.59
N LYS A 99 -18.17 11.98 10.61
CA LYS A 99 -18.57 12.64 9.36
C LYS A 99 -19.34 13.95 9.59
N SER A 100 -20.25 13.97 10.58
CA SER A 100 -21.02 15.18 10.91
C SER A 100 -20.13 16.35 11.39
N VAL A 101 -19.09 16.07 12.14
CA VAL A 101 -18.12 17.05 12.65
C VAL A 101 -17.17 17.47 11.51
N ALA A 102 -16.70 16.50 10.72
CA ALA A 102 -15.81 16.77 9.59
C ALA A 102 -16.44 17.76 8.58
N VAL A 103 -17.74 17.63 8.34
CA VAL A 103 -18.42 18.44 7.31
C VAL A 103 -18.90 19.79 7.88
N ASN A 104 -19.43 19.81 9.09
CA ASN A 104 -20.14 20.98 9.60
C ASN A 104 -19.30 21.87 10.53
N TRP A 105 -18.41 21.29 11.31
CA TRP A 105 -17.71 22.02 12.38
C TRP A 105 -16.23 22.29 12.07
N LEU A 106 -15.52 21.33 11.51
CA LEU A 106 -14.09 21.48 11.26
C LEU A 106 -13.74 22.52 10.17
N PRO A 107 -14.46 22.64 9.05
CA PRO A 107 -14.05 23.59 8.01
C PRO A 107 -13.97 25.04 8.47
N PRO A 108 -14.95 25.62 9.19
CA PRO A 108 -14.82 26.99 9.69
C PRO A 108 -13.71 27.14 10.73
N MET A 109 -13.49 26.14 11.60
CA MET A 109 -12.42 26.16 12.59
C MET A 109 -11.04 26.12 11.93
N ILE A 110 -10.85 25.25 10.95
CA ILE A 110 -9.62 25.12 10.16
C ILE A 110 -9.33 26.45 9.44
N LYS A 111 -10.34 27.02 8.79
CA LYS A 111 -10.20 28.31 8.09
C LYS A 111 -9.77 29.43 9.03
N GLN A 112 -10.35 29.51 10.22
CA GLN A 112 -9.98 30.49 11.23
C GLN A 112 -8.54 30.27 11.72
N PHE A 113 -8.14 29.03 11.96
CA PHE A 113 -6.77 28.69 12.38
C PHE A 113 -5.74 29.06 11.30
N GLN A 114 -6.03 28.80 10.02
CA GLN A 114 -5.15 29.08 8.90
C GLN A 114 -4.94 30.58 8.65
N VAL A 115 -5.82 31.46 9.17
CA VAL A 115 -5.58 32.91 9.14
C VAL A 115 -4.36 33.29 9.97
N GLN A 116 -4.16 32.61 11.10
CA GLN A 116 -3.01 32.84 11.99
C GLN A 116 -1.79 31.98 11.66
N HIS A 117 -2.03 30.82 11.04
CA HIS A 117 -1.02 29.81 10.70
C HIS A 117 -1.16 29.37 9.23
N PRO A 118 -0.78 30.21 8.26
CA PRO A 118 -0.99 29.95 6.83
C PRO A 118 -0.28 28.68 6.33
N GLU A 119 0.82 28.28 6.98
CA GLU A 119 1.60 27.08 6.66
C GLU A 119 0.98 25.79 7.20
N ALA A 120 0.01 25.87 8.13
CA ALA A 120 -0.60 24.70 8.74
C ALA A 120 -1.43 23.92 7.73
N ARG A 121 -1.17 22.63 7.64
CA ARG A 121 -1.92 21.70 6.82
C ARG A 121 -2.76 20.77 7.71
N PHE A 122 -3.92 20.40 7.21
CA PHE A 122 -4.82 19.52 7.94
C PHE A 122 -5.09 18.26 7.12
N ARG A 123 -5.08 17.12 7.78
CA ARG A 123 -5.53 15.84 7.22
C ARG A 123 -6.63 15.29 8.09
N LEU A 124 -7.79 15.08 7.48
CA LEU A 124 -8.97 14.61 8.19
C LEU A 124 -9.19 13.12 7.88
N PHE A 125 -9.48 12.37 8.91
CA PHE A 125 -9.88 10.97 8.87
C PHE A 125 -11.28 10.89 9.44
N ASP A 126 -12.26 10.48 8.66
CA ASP A 126 -13.61 10.25 9.13
C ASP A 126 -13.92 8.77 9.25
N GLY A 127 -14.79 8.43 10.21
CA GLY A 127 -15.16 7.05 10.44
C GLY A 127 -16.19 6.89 11.55
N ALA A 128 -16.59 5.64 11.79
CA ALA A 128 -17.40 5.26 12.95
C ALA A 128 -16.54 5.26 14.24
N TYR A 129 -17.17 5.12 15.41
CA TYR A 129 -16.49 5.16 16.71
C TYR A 129 -15.29 4.21 16.80
N ALA A 130 -15.44 2.98 16.32
CA ALA A 130 -14.36 1.99 16.35
C ALA A 130 -13.16 2.37 15.47
N GLU A 131 -13.40 3.01 14.33
CA GLU A 131 -12.36 3.47 13.42
C GLU A 131 -11.61 4.67 13.99
N VAL A 132 -12.34 5.64 14.54
CA VAL A 132 -11.73 6.82 15.21
C VAL A 132 -10.87 6.37 16.40
N ASP A 133 -11.37 5.46 17.24
CA ASP A 133 -10.60 4.89 18.35
C ASP A 133 -9.34 4.14 17.86
N ALA A 134 -9.44 3.41 16.76
CA ALA A 134 -8.29 2.74 16.15
C ALA A 134 -7.24 3.74 15.63
N TYR A 135 -7.65 4.85 15.02
CA TYR A 135 -6.73 5.91 14.57
C TYR A 135 -5.98 6.56 15.74
N VAL A 136 -6.67 6.80 16.87
CA VAL A 136 -6.04 7.35 18.08
C VAL A 136 -5.04 6.34 18.67
N ARG A 137 -5.46 5.08 18.87
CA ARG A 137 -4.60 4.03 19.46
C ARG A 137 -3.37 3.71 18.62
N SER A 138 -3.50 3.77 17.30
CA SER A 138 -2.38 3.52 16.38
C SER A 138 -1.42 4.72 16.23
N GLY A 139 -1.76 5.89 16.79
CA GLY A 139 -1.00 7.12 16.58
C GLY A 139 -1.09 7.66 15.14
N THR A 140 -2.12 7.28 14.40
CA THR A 140 -2.38 7.77 13.05
C THR A 140 -2.77 9.26 13.08
N VAL A 141 -3.36 9.72 14.18
CA VAL A 141 -3.76 11.13 14.40
C VAL A 141 -3.04 11.74 15.59
N ASP A 142 -3.07 13.08 15.69
CA ASP A 142 -2.37 13.85 16.72
C ASP A 142 -3.21 14.10 17.97
#